data_a3bf55409d3c394894d5d6c344083c02
#
_entry.id   a3bf55409d3c394894d5d6c344083c02
#
_cell.length_a   1.000
_cell.length_b   1.000
_cell.length_c   1.000
_cell.angle_alpha   90.00
_cell.angle_beta   90.00
_cell.angle_gamma   90.00
#
_symmetry.space_group_name_H-M   'P 1'
#
loop_
_entity.id
_entity.type
_entity.pdbx_description
1 polymer ?
#
loop_
_entity_poly.entity_id
_entity_poly.type
_entity_poly.pdbx_seq_one_letter_code
_entity_poly.pdbx_strand_id
1 'polypeptide(L)'
;MNFAVYRDLLRIRSVRMLLLVGMIARFPHSAAGVLLTLHVVQTLDRGYAEAGAVAAVVTIGIAVGAPWRGRRIDTAGLRRALVPSIVAEAAIWSVAPHLPYQWLLVAALIGGLFTLPAFSVIRQALGVLVEGDRRRTAFTLDAISTEVVFMAGPAVGVVLATQVSTVLGLTLVGLATASAGLFLMWFNPPTRSEQLPDAGTVAAAAPAGIGEAAADLIGIHDAGQEGRRRTSLLRRGVRRAFPWLTVPLVIVMIIAAGAGLVLSGSEVGIVAALEHAGNEGQLGLVFVAWCAASVVGGLLYGALHRPVPPSLLLLGMALLTLPMAFADSTLSLAVLSIPAGLLCAPVLSAASEKVADLVAEDRRGEAMGWYGSALTSGVALGAPVAGVLIDATGPWGGFTAVAVVSSVIGAAGFAARNLGSRPATAESARAASRPH
;
A
#
# COMPACT_ATOMS: atom_id res chain seq x y z
N MET A 1 -3.55 26.35 -3.47
CA MET A 1 -2.86 25.20 -4.09
C MET A 1 -1.52 25.67 -4.63
N ASN A 2 -0.43 25.02 -4.30
CA ASN A 2 0.90 25.45 -4.72
C ASN A 2 1.58 24.37 -5.58
N PHE A 3 1.42 24.44 -6.88
CA PHE A 3 2.04 23.50 -7.83
C PHE A 3 3.55 23.72 -8.01
N ALA A 4 4.11 24.86 -7.57
CA ALA A 4 5.53 25.09 -7.62
C ALA A 4 6.32 24.07 -6.77
N VAL A 5 5.71 23.54 -5.69
CA VAL A 5 6.32 22.54 -4.83
C VAL A 5 6.71 21.27 -5.60
N TYR A 6 5.92 20.86 -6.59
CA TYR A 6 6.25 19.70 -7.45
C TYR A 6 7.53 19.94 -8.26
N ARG A 7 7.63 21.12 -8.89
CA ARG A 7 8.81 21.50 -9.65
C ARG A 7 10.04 21.59 -8.77
N ASP A 8 9.89 22.15 -7.58
CA ASP A 8 10.99 22.32 -6.64
C ASP A 8 11.47 20.96 -6.11
N LEU A 9 10.56 20.03 -5.79
CA LEU A 9 10.92 18.66 -5.42
C LEU A 9 11.61 17.90 -6.54
N LEU A 10 11.11 17.99 -7.78
CA LEU A 10 11.72 17.33 -8.94
C LEU A 10 13.07 17.95 -9.34
N ARG A 11 13.40 19.17 -8.92
CA ARG A 11 14.74 19.76 -9.03
C ARG A 11 15.75 19.12 -8.08
N ILE A 12 15.29 18.56 -6.95
CA ILE A 12 16.16 17.83 -6.03
C ILE A 12 16.57 16.52 -6.69
N ARG A 13 17.86 16.41 -7.05
CA ARG A 13 18.40 15.25 -7.79
C ARG A 13 18.11 13.93 -7.06
N SER A 14 18.30 13.90 -5.74
CA SER A 14 18.08 12.68 -4.94
C SER A 14 16.62 12.21 -4.98
N VAL A 15 15.64 13.11 -4.89
CA VAL A 15 14.21 12.79 -4.96
C VAL A 15 13.84 12.30 -6.36
N ARG A 16 14.25 13.01 -7.41
CA ARG A 16 14.00 12.62 -8.81
C ARG A 16 14.57 11.25 -9.12
N MET A 17 15.83 11.01 -8.75
CA MET A 17 16.49 9.71 -8.97
C MET A 17 15.79 8.60 -8.19
N LEU A 18 15.38 8.85 -6.95
CA LEU A 18 14.67 7.88 -6.12
C LEU A 18 13.32 7.49 -6.73
N LEU A 19 12.54 8.45 -7.25
CA LEU A 19 11.27 8.17 -7.93
C LEU A 19 11.49 7.35 -9.22
N LEU A 20 12.48 7.70 -10.03
CA LEU A 20 12.83 6.95 -11.25
C LEU A 20 13.27 5.52 -10.93
N VAL A 21 14.15 5.35 -9.94
CA VAL A 21 14.58 4.03 -9.46
C VAL A 21 13.39 3.23 -8.95
N GLY A 22 12.49 3.89 -8.24
CA GLY A 22 11.24 3.29 -7.75
C GLY A 22 10.34 2.79 -8.87
N MET A 23 10.18 3.56 -9.94
CA MET A 23 9.42 3.13 -11.12
C MET A 23 10.07 1.91 -11.78
N ILE A 24 11.38 1.97 -12.05
CA ILE A 24 12.12 0.86 -12.67
C ILE A 24 12.04 -0.41 -11.82
N ALA A 25 12.17 -0.28 -10.50
CA ALA A 25 12.15 -1.43 -9.59
C ALA A 25 10.76 -2.08 -9.44
N ARG A 26 9.69 -1.33 -9.64
CA ARG A 26 8.29 -1.83 -9.53
C ARG A 26 7.75 -2.36 -10.85
N PHE A 27 8.30 -1.90 -11.97
CA PHE A 27 7.77 -2.19 -13.30
C PHE A 27 7.73 -3.70 -13.63
N PRO A 28 8.80 -4.50 -13.43
CA PRO A 28 8.75 -5.94 -13.70
C PRO A 28 7.71 -6.65 -12.83
N HIS A 29 7.59 -6.24 -11.56
CA HIS A 29 6.61 -6.83 -10.65
C HIS A 29 5.16 -6.60 -11.11
N SER A 30 4.86 -5.43 -11.67
CA SER A 30 3.50 -5.12 -12.19
C SER A 30 3.13 -5.95 -13.42
N ALA A 31 4.11 -6.37 -14.22
CA ALA A 31 3.90 -7.27 -15.36
C ALA A 31 3.76 -8.75 -14.96
N ALA A 32 4.36 -9.13 -13.82
CA ALA A 32 4.45 -10.52 -13.36
C ALA A 32 3.09 -11.19 -13.17
N GLY A 33 2.10 -10.47 -12.62
CA GLY A 33 0.77 -11.02 -12.32
C GLY A 33 0.07 -11.55 -13.57
N VAL A 34 0.01 -10.75 -14.63
CA VAL A 34 -0.61 -11.15 -15.91
C VAL A 34 0.18 -12.25 -16.59
N LEU A 35 1.51 -12.14 -16.61
CA LEU A 35 2.38 -13.19 -17.17
C LEU A 35 2.18 -14.52 -16.46
N LEU A 36 2.10 -14.54 -15.15
CA LEU A 36 1.91 -15.75 -14.35
C LEU A 36 0.53 -16.37 -14.61
N THR A 37 -0.52 -15.56 -14.71
CA THR A 37 -1.85 -16.00 -15.07
C THR A 37 -1.86 -16.68 -16.46
N LEU A 38 -1.30 -15.98 -17.46
CA LEU A 38 -1.22 -16.52 -18.82
C LEU A 38 -0.33 -17.76 -18.91
N HIS A 39 0.73 -17.85 -18.12
CA HIS A 39 1.58 -19.05 -18.03
C HIS A 39 0.79 -20.26 -17.53
N VAL A 40 0.00 -20.12 -16.46
CA VAL A 40 -0.81 -21.20 -15.90
C VAL A 40 -1.87 -21.65 -16.91
N VAL A 41 -2.52 -20.70 -17.59
CA VAL A 41 -3.62 -21.02 -18.54
C VAL A 41 -3.08 -21.55 -19.86
N GLN A 42 -2.08 -20.89 -20.47
CA GLN A 42 -1.63 -21.19 -21.84
C GLN A 42 -0.52 -22.25 -21.89
N THR A 43 0.35 -22.31 -20.87
CA THR A 43 1.53 -23.18 -20.88
C THR A 43 1.30 -24.45 -20.06
N LEU A 44 0.64 -24.33 -18.89
CA LEU A 44 0.35 -25.48 -18.04
C LEU A 44 -1.02 -26.11 -18.32
N ASP A 45 -1.79 -25.54 -19.26
CA ASP A 45 -3.14 -25.99 -19.66
C ASP A 45 -4.08 -26.19 -18.45
N ARG A 46 -4.10 -25.17 -17.56
CA ARG A 46 -4.93 -25.13 -16.34
C ARG A 46 -6.01 -24.06 -16.46
N GLY A 47 -7.03 -24.17 -15.61
CA GLY A 47 -8.11 -23.19 -15.56
C GLY A 47 -7.72 -21.86 -14.90
N TYR A 48 -8.58 -20.87 -15.05
CA TYR A 48 -8.41 -19.58 -14.39
C TYR A 48 -8.51 -19.68 -12.86
N ALA A 49 -9.20 -20.68 -12.32
CA ALA A 49 -9.25 -20.93 -10.89
C ALA A 49 -7.86 -21.30 -10.34
N GLU A 50 -7.13 -22.16 -11.03
CA GLU A 50 -5.76 -22.53 -10.69
C GLU A 50 -4.80 -21.34 -10.84
N ALA A 51 -4.97 -20.52 -11.87
CA ALA A 51 -4.20 -19.30 -12.04
C ALA A 51 -4.45 -18.32 -10.87
N GLY A 52 -5.71 -18.16 -10.47
CA GLY A 52 -6.10 -17.39 -9.29
C GLY A 52 -5.49 -17.91 -8.00
N ALA A 53 -5.40 -19.23 -7.82
CA ALA A 53 -4.75 -19.84 -6.66
C ALA A 53 -3.25 -19.51 -6.61
N VAL A 54 -2.54 -19.55 -7.74
CA VAL A 54 -1.12 -19.15 -7.81
C VAL A 54 -0.96 -17.67 -7.44
N ALA A 55 -1.81 -16.79 -7.98
CA ALA A 55 -1.79 -15.35 -7.64
C ALA A 55 -2.07 -15.10 -6.15
N ALA A 56 -3.04 -15.83 -5.55
CA ALA A 56 -3.33 -15.77 -4.12
C ALA A 56 -2.12 -16.20 -3.27
N VAL A 57 -1.44 -17.27 -3.65
CA VAL A 57 -0.26 -17.78 -2.94
C VAL A 57 0.91 -16.78 -3.00
N VAL A 58 1.17 -16.16 -4.17
CA VAL A 58 2.14 -15.05 -4.28
C VAL A 58 1.78 -13.92 -3.32
N THR A 59 0.51 -13.52 -3.33
CA THR A 59 -0.01 -12.41 -2.50
C THR A 59 0.15 -12.70 -1.02
N ILE A 60 -0.13 -13.93 -0.57
CA ILE A 60 0.11 -14.39 0.82
C ILE A 60 1.60 -14.29 1.15
N GLY A 61 2.46 -14.78 0.25
CA GLY A 61 3.92 -14.68 0.42
C GLY A 61 4.38 -13.23 0.60
N ILE A 62 3.89 -12.30 -0.24
CA ILE A 62 4.19 -10.87 -0.16
C ILE A 62 3.75 -10.31 1.19
N ALA A 63 2.51 -10.58 1.61
CA ALA A 63 1.95 -10.06 2.85
C ALA A 63 2.70 -10.55 4.09
N VAL A 64 3.05 -11.84 4.14
CA VAL A 64 3.82 -12.43 5.24
C VAL A 64 5.27 -11.95 5.26
N GLY A 65 5.90 -11.82 4.08
CA GLY A 65 7.30 -11.44 3.97
C GLY A 65 7.56 -9.94 4.20
N ALA A 66 6.60 -9.06 3.94
CA ALA A 66 6.84 -7.62 3.94
C ALA A 66 7.30 -7.05 5.29
N PRO A 67 6.72 -7.40 6.46
CA PRO A 67 7.20 -6.92 7.76
C PRO A 67 8.61 -7.41 8.09
N TRP A 68 8.91 -8.68 7.79
CA TRP A 68 10.23 -9.25 8.01
C TRP A 68 11.30 -8.55 7.16
N ARG A 69 11.02 -8.32 5.87
CA ARG A 69 11.92 -7.59 4.98
C ARG A 69 12.14 -6.15 5.45
N GLY A 70 11.07 -5.46 5.87
CA GLY A 70 11.13 -4.11 6.43
C GLY A 70 12.00 -4.05 7.69
N ARG A 71 11.77 -4.96 8.64
CA ARG A 71 12.60 -5.07 9.85
C ARG A 71 14.06 -5.35 9.53
N ARG A 72 14.33 -6.16 8.51
CA ARG A 72 15.71 -6.46 8.09
C ARG A 72 16.42 -5.24 7.51
N ILE A 73 15.69 -4.35 6.80
CA ILE A 73 16.22 -3.05 6.35
C ILE A 73 16.59 -2.19 7.56
N ASP A 74 15.72 -2.14 8.58
CA ASP A 74 15.96 -1.36 9.80
C ASP A 74 17.16 -1.88 10.61
N THR A 75 17.36 -3.20 10.68
CA THR A 75 18.40 -3.81 11.54
C THR A 75 19.73 -4.04 10.85
N ALA A 76 19.72 -4.53 9.61
CA ALA A 76 20.93 -4.93 8.87
C ALA A 76 21.39 -3.89 7.84
N GLY A 77 20.59 -2.85 7.62
CA GLY A 77 20.77 -1.85 6.57
C GLY A 77 20.33 -2.34 5.20
N LEU A 78 20.10 -1.39 4.28
CA LEU A 78 19.48 -1.64 2.99
C LEU A 78 20.22 -2.68 2.15
N ARG A 79 21.53 -2.50 1.96
CA ARG A 79 22.34 -3.38 1.09
C ARG A 79 22.25 -4.85 1.50
N ARG A 80 22.43 -5.16 2.80
CA ARG A 80 22.37 -6.54 3.31
C ARG A 80 20.95 -7.10 3.30
N ALA A 81 19.96 -6.25 3.49
CA ALA A 81 18.56 -6.66 3.50
C ALA A 81 18.04 -7.05 2.11
N LEU A 82 18.57 -6.45 1.02
CA LEU A 82 18.14 -6.73 -0.34
C LEU A 82 18.72 -8.04 -0.91
N VAL A 83 19.87 -8.51 -0.43
CA VAL A 83 20.55 -9.70 -0.99
C VAL A 83 19.63 -10.92 -1.08
N PRO A 84 18.88 -11.34 -0.04
CA PRO A 84 18.00 -12.50 -0.15
C PRO A 84 16.91 -12.32 -1.21
N SER A 85 16.33 -11.12 -1.34
CA SER A 85 15.33 -10.82 -2.36
C SER A 85 15.91 -10.89 -3.77
N ILE A 86 17.08 -10.32 -4.00
CA ILE A 86 17.77 -10.33 -5.30
C ILE A 86 18.04 -11.76 -5.76
N VAL A 87 18.62 -12.58 -4.86
CA VAL A 87 18.93 -13.98 -5.15
C VAL A 87 17.65 -14.78 -5.40
N ALA A 88 16.64 -14.59 -4.56
CA ALA A 88 15.36 -15.30 -4.70
C ALA A 88 14.64 -14.93 -6.00
N GLU A 89 14.55 -13.65 -6.35
CA GLU A 89 13.91 -13.20 -7.59
C GLU A 89 14.61 -13.80 -8.83
N ALA A 90 15.94 -13.75 -8.87
CA ALA A 90 16.69 -14.36 -9.97
C ALA A 90 16.51 -15.87 -10.04
N ALA A 91 16.67 -16.58 -8.92
CA ALA A 91 16.64 -18.05 -8.89
C ALA A 91 15.21 -18.60 -9.11
N ILE A 92 14.24 -18.08 -8.37
CA ILE A 92 12.88 -18.60 -8.38
C ILE A 92 12.23 -18.38 -9.74
N TRP A 93 12.26 -17.16 -10.28
CA TRP A 93 11.62 -16.88 -11.57
C TRP A 93 12.37 -17.41 -12.79
N SER A 94 13.64 -17.84 -12.63
CA SER A 94 14.33 -18.62 -13.67
C SER A 94 13.93 -20.09 -13.65
N VAL A 95 13.51 -20.64 -12.51
CA VAL A 95 13.16 -22.06 -12.35
C VAL A 95 11.65 -22.29 -12.38
N ALA A 96 10.88 -21.44 -11.74
CA ALA A 96 9.41 -21.57 -11.57
C ALA A 96 8.65 -21.78 -12.87
N PRO A 97 8.97 -21.10 -14.00
CA PRO A 97 8.25 -21.31 -15.25
C PRO A 97 8.42 -22.72 -15.89
N HIS A 98 9.38 -23.50 -15.40
CA HIS A 98 9.63 -24.86 -15.88
C HIS A 98 9.05 -25.94 -14.96
N LEU A 99 8.41 -25.53 -13.85
CA LEU A 99 7.87 -26.44 -12.85
C LEU A 99 6.43 -26.86 -13.18
N PRO A 100 6.03 -28.11 -12.83
CA PRO A 100 4.63 -28.47 -12.84
C PRO A 100 3.85 -27.67 -11.79
N TYR A 101 2.54 -27.57 -11.97
CA TYR A 101 1.64 -26.69 -11.21
C TYR A 101 1.84 -26.74 -9.67
N GLN A 102 1.97 -27.92 -9.08
CA GLN A 102 2.11 -28.09 -7.63
C GLN A 102 3.39 -27.42 -7.09
N TRP A 103 4.49 -27.59 -7.83
CA TRP A 103 5.78 -26.96 -7.47
C TRP A 103 5.81 -25.48 -7.80
N LEU A 104 5.06 -25.04 -8.83
CA LEU A 104 4.86 -23.63 -9.13
C LEU A 104 4.19 -22.91 -7.95
N LEU A 105 3.20 -23.53 -7.27
CA LEU A 105 2.59 -22.98 -6.06
C LEU A 105 3.61 -22.73 -4.94
N VAL A 106 4.51 -23.71 -4.71
CA VAL A 106 5.58 -23.57 -3.70
C VAL A 106 6.56 -22.47 -4.09
N ALA A 107 6.98 -22.45 -5.37
CA ALA A 107 7.87 -21.42 -5.89
C ALA A 107 7.22 -20.02 -5.81
N ALA A 108 5.93 -19.91 -6.11
CA ALA A 108 5.14 -18.69 -6.01
C ALA A 108 5.06 -18.16 -4.57
N LEU A 109 4.87 -19.05 -3.57
CA LEU A 109 4.88 -18.65 -2.16
C LEU A 109 6.25 -18.10 -1.75
N ILE A 110 7.33 -18.80 -2.11
CA ILE A 110 8.69 -18.41 -1.77
C ILE A 110 9.06 -17.11 -2.53
N GLY A 111 8.71 -16.99 -3.82
CA GLY A 111 8.87 -15.78 -4.61
C GLY A 111 8.18 -14.57 -3.97
N GLY A 112 6.92 -14.75 -3.55
CA GLY A 112 6.18 -13.72 -2.80
C GLY A 112 6.86 -13.36 -1.48
N LEU A 113 7.31 -14.35 -0.70
CA LEU A 113 7.97 -14.13 0.58
C LEU A 113 9.25 -13.28 0.45
N PHE A 114 10.01 -13.48 -0.62
CA PHE A 114 11.27 -12.79 -0.88
C PHE A 114 11.16 -11.67 -1.92
N THR A 115 9.96 -11.31 -2.36
CA THR A 115 9.75 -10.20 -3.32
C THR A 115 10.55 -8.96 -2.94
N LEU A 116 11.12 -8.28 -3.95
CA LEU A 116 11.91 -7.05 -3.74
C LEU A 116 11.07 -5.97 -3.03
N PRO A 117 11.50 -5.45 -1.84
CA PRO A 117 10.72 -4.51 -1.05
C PRO A 117 10.78 -3.06 -1.59
N ALA A 118 10.65 -2.88 -2.91
CA ALA A 118 10.81 -1.59 -3.57
C ALA A 118 9.86 -0.51 -3.01
N PHE A 119 8.59 -0.87 -2.72
CA PHE A 119 7.62 0.06 -2.15
C PHE A 119 8.03 0.59 -0.78
N SER A 120 8.46 -0.30 0.12
CA SER A 120 8.87 0.08 1.48
C SER A 120 10.15 0.92 1.45
N VAL A 121 11.13 0.53 0.64
CA VAL A 121 12.42 1.23 0.51
C VAL A 121 12.24 2.65 -0.02
N ILE A 122 11.49 2.82 -1.11
CA ILE A 122 11.28 4.14 -1.72
C ILE A 122 10.54 5.07 -0.77
N ARG A 123 9.47 4.59 -0.11
CA ARG A 123 8.70 5.39 0.85
C ARG A 123 9.49 5.72 2.11
N GLN A 124 10.29 4.78 2.62
CA GLN A 124 11.18 5.05 3.75
C GLN A 124 12.22 6.13 3.38
N ALA A 125 12.87 6.01 2.23
CA ALA A 125 13.85 6.98 1.76
C ALA A 125 13.24 8.36 1.48
N LEU A 126 12.03 8.43 0.91
CA LEU A 126 11.30 9.70 0.75
C LEU A 126 11.00 10.35 2.10
N GLY A 127 10.63 9.57 3.10
CA GLY A 127 10.37 10.06 4.46
C GLY A 127 11.60 10.63 5.16
N VAL A 128 12.81 10.23 4.75
CA VAL A 128 14.10 10.76 5.23
C VAL A 128 14.56 11.96 4.41
N LEU A 129 14.44 11.89 3.08
CA LEU A 129 14.93 12.93 2.16
C LEU A 129 14.08 14.21 2.16
N VAL A 130 12.81 14.10 2.54
CA VAL A 130 11.86 15.22 2.45
C VAL A 130 11.13 15.41 3.77
N GLU A 131 11.27 16.59 4.34
CA GLU A 131 10.66 16.97 5.63
C GLU A 131 9.50 17.96 5.47
N GLY A 132 8.69 18.09 6.51
CA GLY A 132 7.61 19.05 6.63
C GLY A 132 6.52 18.88 5.55
N ASP A 133 5.92 20.00 5.12
CA ASP A 133 4.78 20.01 4.19
C ASP A 133 5.11 19.45 2.80
N ARG A 134 6.40 19.42 2.41
CA ARG A 134 6.86 18.85 1.14
C ARG A 134 6.79 17.33 1.12
N ARG A 135 6.79 16.68 2.30
CA ARG A 135 6.71 15.22 2.44
C ARG A 135 5.45 14.67 1.78
N ARG A 136 4.30 15.33 1.97
CA ARG A 136 3.04 14.94 1.31
C ARG A 136 3.16 14.93 -0.21
N THR A 137 3.71 15.99 -0.78
CA THR A 137 3.92 16.08 -2.24
C THR A 137 4.86 14.97 -2.73
N ALA A 138 5.89 14.62 -1.97
CA ALA A 138 6.81 13.52 -2.32
C ALA A 138 6.11 12.15 -2.30
N PHE A 139 5.31 11.84 -1.28
CA PHE A 139 4.51 10.61 -1.24
C PHE A 139 3.43 10.56 -2.31
N THR A 140 2.88 11.70 -2.68
CA THR A 140 1.91 11.82 -3.79
C THR A 140 2.59 11.53 -5.13
N LEU A 141 3.80 12.06 -5.38
CA LEU A 141 4.58 11.73 -6.58
C LEU A 141 4.91 10.23 -6.64
N ASP A 142 5.21 9.61 -5.50
CA ASP A 142 5.41 8.16 -5.41
C ASP A 142 4.13 7.39 -5.75
N ALA A 143 2.98 7.81 -5.23
CA ALA A 143 1.69 7.20 -5.54
C ALA A 143 1.36 7.33 -7.04
N ILE A 144 1.50 8.52 -7.63
CA ILE A 144 1.29 8.76 -9.06
C ILE A 144 2.24 7.89 -9.91
N SER A 145 3.53 7.83 -9.55
CA SER A 145 4.49 6.99 -10.27
C SER A 145 4.13 5.51 -10.20
N THR A 146 3.55 5.07 -9.10
CA THR A 146 3.03 3.72 -8.91
C THR A 146 1.85 3.45 -9.85
N GLU A 147 0.88 4.36 -9.94
CA GLU A 147 -0.25 4.24 -10.87
C GLU A 147 0.20 4.09 -12.32
N VAL A 148 1.16 4.90 -12.75
CA VAL A 148 1.73 4.81 -14.12
C VAL A 148 2.36 3.43 -14.36
N VAL A 149 3.08 2.90 -13.38
CA VAL A 149 3.70 1.57 -13.47
C VAL A 149 2.65 0.47 -13.55
N PHE A 150 1.61 0.53 -12.73
CA PHE A 150 0.54 -0.47 -12.74
C PHE A 150 -0.39 -0.38 -13.95
N MET A 151 -0.46 0.78 -14.58
CA MET A 151 -1.16 0.94 -15.86
C MET A 151 -0.38 0.30 -17.04
N ALA A 152 0.94 0.53 -17.09
CA ALA A 152 1.78 0.09 -18.21
C ALA A 152 2.26 -1.38 -18.07
N GLY A 153 2.49 -1.85 -16.83
CA GLY A 153 3.09 -3.17 -16.58
C GLY A 153 2.28 -4.34 -17.12
N PRO A 154 0.96 -4.45 -16.85
CA PRO A 154 0.13 -5.52 -17.38
C PRO A 154 0.14 -5.57 -18.92
N ALA A 155 0.12 -4.41 -19.60
CA ALA A 155 0.19 -4.34 -21.05
C ALA A 155 1.50 -4.95 -21.59
N VAL A 156 2.63 -4.64 -20.95
CA VAL A 156 3.93 -5.25 -21.29
C VAL A 156 3.92 -6.75 -20.98
N GLY A 157 3.30 -7.16 -19.87
CA GLY A 157 3.11 -8.57 -19.52
C GLY A 157 2.37 -9.36 -20.60
N VAL A 158 1.28 -8.81 -21.13
CA VAL A 158 0.53 -9.42 -22.24
C VAL A 158 1.40 -9.51 -23.50
N VAL A 159 2.11 -8.43 -23.87
CA VAL A 159 3.00 -8.43 -25.05
C VAL A 159 4.08 -9.49 -24.91
N LEU A 160 4.72 -9.62 -23.75
CA LEU A 160 5.73 -10.66 -23.51
C LEU A 160 5.12 -12.08 -23.62
N ALA A 161 3.92 -12.29 -23.07
CA ALA A 161 3.25 -13.58 -23.15
C ALA A 161 2.89 -13.98 -24.59
N THR A 162 2.41 -13.02 -25.39
CA THR A 162 1.85 -13.30 -26.73
C THR A 162 2.90 -13.23 -27.85
N GLN A 163 3.90 -12.36 -27.74
CA GLN A 163 4.90 -12.14 -28.80
C GLN A 163 6.23 -12.86 -28.55
N VAL A 164 6.49 -13.27 -27.29
CA VAL A 164 7.74 -13.96 -26.93
C VAL A 164 7.42 -15.35 -26.42
N SER A 165 7.19 -15.51 -25.15
CA SER A 165 6.60 -16.68 -24.47
C SER A 165 6.38 -16.36 -23.00
N THR A 166 5.47 -17.05 -22.35
CA THR A 166 5.22 -16.89 -20.90
C THR A 166 6.44 -17.31 -20.08
N VAL A 167 7.15 -18.37 -20.48
CA VAL A 167 8.36 -18.88 -19.80
C VAL A 167 9.47 -17.85 -19.84
N LEU A 168 9.84 -17.37 -21.04
CA LEU A 168 10.87 -16.32 -21.18
C LEU A 168 10.42 -15.02 -20.54
N GLY A 169 9.15 -14.65 -20.64
CA GLY A 169 8.59 -13.46 -20.01
C GLY A 169 8.76 -13.47 -18.49
N LEU A 170 8.42 -14.56 -17.81
CA LEU A 170 8.59 -14.71 -16.35
C LEU A 170 10.08 -14.68 -15.94
N THR A 171 10.93 -15.38 -16.72
CA THR A 171 12.38 -15.36 -16.49
C THR A 171 12.95 -13.94 -16.62
N LEU A 172 12.57 -13.21 -17.69
CA LEU A 172 12.99 -11.83 -17.91
C LEU A 172 12.51 -10.89 -16.80
N VAL A 173 11.27 -11.07 -16.33
CA VAL A 173 10.72 -10.30 -15.21
C VAL A 173 11.52 -10.55 -13.94
N GLY A 174 11.85 -11.81 -13.63
CA GLY A 174 12.65 -12.15 -12.44
C GLY A 174 14.06 -11.56 -12.52
N LEU A 175 14.74 -11.69 -13.66
CA LEU A 175 16.06 -11.10 -13.89
C LEU A 175 16.02 -9.56 -13.87
N ALA A 176 14.98 -8.95 -14.44
CA ALA A 176 14.80 -7.50 -14.40
C ALA A 176 14.56 -7.00 -12.96
N THR A 177 13.75 -7.74 -12.17
CA THR A 177 13.53 -7.41 -10.74
C THR A 177 14.83 -7.57 -9.94
N ALA A 178 15.59 -8.63 -10.16
CA ALA A 178 16.89 -8.83 -9.54
C ALA A 178 17.89 -7.72 -9.93
N SER A 179 17.93 -7.34 -11.20
CA SER A 179 18.77 -6.25 -11.71
C SER A 179 18.37 -4.89 -11.11
N ALA A 180 17.07 -4.64 -10.97
CA ALA A 180 16.55 -3.46 -10.28
C ALA A 180 16.92 -3.47 -8.79
N GLY A 181 16.92 -4.64 -8.14
CA GLY A 181 17.40 -4.82 -6.78
C GLY A 181 18.89 -4.53 -6.64
N LEU A 182 19.73 -5.00 -7.57
CA LEU A 182 21.16 -4.67 -7.63
C LEU A 182 21.38 -3.17 -7.83
N PHE A 183 20.61 -2.54 -8.71
CA PHE A 183 20.67 -1.12 -8.93
C PHE A 183 20.26 -0.31 -7.70
N LEU A 184 19.19 -0.74 -7.00
CA LEU A 184 18.74 -0.16 -5.73
C LEU A 184 19.81 -0.33 -4.62
N MET A 185 20.49 -1.47 -4.58
CA MET A 185 21.60 -1.74 -3.66
C MET A 185 22.82 -0.86 -3.97
N TRP A 186 23.13 -0.62 -5.26
CA TRP A 186 24.19 0.28 -5.68
C TRP A 186 23.84 1.74 -5.36
N PHE A 187 22.63 2.17 -5.72
CA PHE A 187 22.13 3.52 -5.47
C PHE A 187 22.04 3.82 -3.97
N ASN A 188 21.69 2.84 -3.14
CA ASN A 188 21.70 2.87 -1.68
C ASN A 188 21.08 4.16 -1.10
N PRO A 189 19.79 4.44 -1.37
CA PRO A 189 19.13 5.63 -0.86
C PRO A 189 19.15 5.65 0.67
N PRO A 190 19.24 6.84 1.31
CA PRO A 190 19.26 6.96 2.76
C PRO A 190 17.91 6.49 3.33
N THR A 191 17.96 5.53 4.24
CA THR A 191 16.81 5.01 4.98
C THR A 191 16.73 5.54 6.40
N ARG A 192 17.77 6.29 6.83
CA ARG A 192 17.87 6.97 8.13
C ARG A 192 18.49 8.35 7.95
N SER A 193 18.09 9.30 8.81
CA SER A 193 18.60 10.67 8.80
C SER A 193 20.11 10.75 9.05
N GLU A 194 20.67 9.80 9.82
CA GLU A 194 22.11 9.69 10.08
C GLU A 194 22.96 9.46 8.81
N GLN A 195 22.32 9.02 7.72
CA GLN A 195 22.98 8.75 6.43
C GLN A 195 23.02 9.97 5.51
N LEU A 196 22.42 11.10 5.93
CA LEU A 196 22.47 12.34 5.17
C LEU A 196 23.84 13.03 5.34
N PRO A 197 24.39 13.67 4.29
CA PRO A 197 25.72 14.31 4.34
C PRO A 197 25.90 15.33 5.46
N ASP A 198 24.83 16.00 5.89
CA ASP A 198 24.85 17.08 6.90
C ASP A 198 24.48 16.59 8.32
N ALA A 199 24.36 15.28 8.55
CA ALA A 199 23.95 14.72 9.84
C ALA A 199 24.96 15.06 10.98
N GLY A 200 26.22 15.32 10.64
CA GLY A 200 27.25 15.66 11.62
C GLY A 200 27.04 17.01 12.32
N THR A 201 26.33 17.95 11.69
CA THR A 201 26.05 19.29 12.25
C THR A 201 24.74 19.34 13.04
N VAL A 202 23.78 18.47 12.74
CA VAL A 202 22.46 18.45 13.39
C VAL A 202 22.47 17.63 14.69
N ALA A 203 23.30 16.56 14.75
CA ALA A 203 23.45 15.74 15.96
C ALA A 203 24.04 16.48 17.17
N ALA A 204 24.77 17.58 16.93
CA ALA A 204 25.35 18.42 17.99
C ALA A 204 24.36 19.43 18.61
N ALA A 205 23.16 19.62 18.03
CA ALA A 205 22.20 20.63 18.41
C ALA A 205 20.89 20.09 19.05
N ALA A 206 20.73 18.78 19.19
CA ALA A 206 19.56 18.21 19.85
C ALA A 206 19.78 18.17 21.38
N PRO A 207 18.98 18.87 22.21
CA PRO A 207 19.06 18.72 23.65
C PRO A 207 18.58 17.31 24.04
N ALA A 208 19.50 16.53 24.63
CA ALA A 208 19.17 15.31 25.32
C ALA A 208 18.22 15.66 26.48
N GLY A 209 16.95 15.24 26.42
CA GLY A 209 16.12 15.39 27.61
C GLY A 209 14.61 15.56 27.47
N ILE A 210 14.00 15.34 26.29
CA ILE A 210 12.52 15.43 26.18
C ILE A 210 11.81 14.07 26.17
N GLY A 211 12.53 12.96 25.97
CA GLY A 211 11.96 11.62 25.90
C GLY A 211 11.56 10.99 27.24
N GLU A 212 12.20 11.35 28.34
CA GLU A 212 11.93 10.74 29.65
C GLU A 212 10.86 11.48 30.50
N ALA A 213 10.71 12.78 30.31
CA ALA A 213 9.70 13.54 31.05
C ALA A 213 8.24 13.33 30.61
N ALA A 214 8.02 12.78 29.40
CA ALA A 214 6.67 12.49 28.90
C ALA A 214 6.14 11.12 29.36
N ALA A 215 6.99 10.22 29.84
CA ALA A 215 6.59 8.89 30.30
C ALA A 215 6.03 8.90 31.73
N ASP A 216 6.39 9.86 32.55
CA ASP A 216 6.02 9.94 33.97
C ASP A 216 4.68 10.67 34.21
N LEU A 217 4.15 11.39 33.23
CA LEU A 217 2.90 12.16 33.36
C LEU A 217 1.61 11.37 33.01
N ILE A 218 1.71 10.09 32.65
CA ILE A 218 0.54 9.24 32.37
C ILE A 218 0.43 8.13 33.45
N GLY A 219 0.35 8.54 34.70
CA GLY A 219 -0.11 7.72 35.80
C GLY A 219 -1.64 7.64 35.81
N ILE A 220 -2.22 6.66 35.12
CA ILE A 220 -3.65 6.33 35.25
C ILE A 220 -3.81 5.28 36.33
N HIS A 221 -4.36 5.69 37.45
CA HIS A 221 -4.81 4.81 38.53
C HIS A 221 -5.92 3.84 38.05
N ASP A 222 -5.71 2.59 38.42
CA ASP A 222 -6.50 1.43 38.11
C ASP A 222 -7.69 1.32 39.09
N ALA A 223 -8.92 1.35 38.58
CA ALA A 223 -10.08 0.90 39.35
C ALA A 223 -11.15 0.31 38.40
N GLY A 224 -11.35 -0.98 38.47
CA GLY A 224 -12.44 -1.68 37.76
C GLY A 224 -12.09 -3.12 37.33
N GLN A 225 -12.32 -4.06 38.19
CA GLN A 225 -11.83 -5.43 38.09
C GLN A 225 -12.84 -6.44 37.49
N GLU A 226 -12.28 -7.47 36.94
CA GLU A 226 -12.67 -8.88 36.69
C GLU A 226 -13.11 -9.33 35.28
N GLY A 227 -13.77 -8.56 34.45
CA GLY A 227 -14.02 -8.97 33.05
C GLY A 227 -12.89 -8.72 32.08
N ARG A 228 -11.85 -7.96 32.49
CA ARG A 228 -10.74 -7.44 31.66
C ARG A 228 -9.46 -8.30 31.62
N ARG A 229 -9.36 -9.39 32.37
CA ARG A 229 -8.07 -10.12 32.53
C ARG A 229 -7.60 -10.86 31.27
N ARG A 230 -8.49 -11.45 30.47
CA ARG A 230 -8.07 -12.19 29.26
C ARG A 230 -7.62 -11.27 28.11
N THR A 231 -8.31 -10.15 27.92
CA THR A 231 -7.93 -9.15 26.91
C THR A 231 -6.69 -8.36 27.32
N SER A 232 -6.42 -8.20 28.63
CA SER A 232 -5.25 -7.48 29.13
C SER A 232 -3.93 -8.25 28.95
N LEU A 233 -3.97 -9.59 29.03
CA LEU A 233 -2.75 -10.41 28.84
C LEU A 233 -2.31 -10.43 27.38
N LEU A 234 -3.24 -10.55 26.43
CA LEU A 234 -2.94 -10.42 25.00
C LEU A 234 -2.45 -9.00 24.66
N ARG A 235 -3.09 -7.99 25.24
CA ARG A 235 -2.68 -6.58 25.04
C ARG A 235 -1.31 -6.28 25.65
N ARG A 236 -0.96 -6.87 26.78
CA ARG A 236 0.38 -6.77 27.41
C ARG A 236 1.42 -7.55 26.61
N GLY A 237 1.09 -8.72 26.08
CA GLY A 237 1.99 -9.51 25.20
C GLY A 237 2.32 -8.78 23.90
N VAL A 238 1.30 -8.25 23.21
CA VAL A 238 1.46 -7.48 21.97
C VAL A 238 2.23 -6.18 22.22
N ARG A 239 1.95 -5.44 23.30
CA ARG A 239 2.70 -4.22 23.66
C ARG A 239 4.15 -4.49 24.04
N ARG A 240 4.48 -5.68 24.56
CA ARG A 240 5.88 -6.08 24.82
C ARG A 240 6.61 -6.48 23.54
N ALA A 241 5.93 -7.18 22.62
CA ALA A 241 6.51 -7.62 21.35
C ALA A 241 6.63 -6.47 20.32
N PHE A 242 5.67 -5.54 20.30
CA PHE A 242 5.58 -4.43 19.35
C PHE A 242 5.25 -3.12 20.07
N PRO A 243 6.21 -2.53 20.81
CA PRO A 243 5.97 -1.30 21.58
C PRO A 243 5.61 -0.11 20.70
N TRP A 244 6.02 -0.10 19.44
CA TRP A 244 5.75 0.92 18.44
C TRP A 244 4.36 0.79 17.78
N LEU A 245 3.66 -0.33 17.96
CA LEU A 245 2.33 -0.57 17.37
C LEU A 245 1.25 0.16 18.17
N THR A 246 1.04 1.42 17.82
CA THR A 246 0.04 2.28 18.46
C THR A 246 -1.34 2.13 17.82
N VAL A 247 -2.40 2.49 18.57
CA VAL A 247 -3.78 2.45 18.04
C VAL A 247 -3.94 3.30 16.77
N PRO A 248 -3.42 4.54 16.68
CA PRO A 248 -3.46 5.31 15.44
C PRO A 248 -2.81 4.60 14.25
N LEU A 249 -1.70 3.89 14.48
CA LEU A 249 -1.02 3.15 13.44
C LEU A 249 -1.85 1.96 12.94
N VAL A 250 -2.47 1.21 13.86
CA VAL A 250 -3.38 0.10 13.50
C VAL A 250 -4.57 0.62 12.67
N ILE A 251 -5.13 1.77 13.05
CA ILE A 251 -6.21 2.40 12.26
C ILE A 251 -5.72 2.71 10.83
N VAL A 252 -4.53 3.25 10.67
CA VAL A 252 -3.97 3.54 9.33
C VAL A 252 -3.76 2.26 8.52
N MET A 253 -3.32 1.16 9.15
CA MET A 253 -3.18 -0.15 8.49
C MET A 253 -4.55 -0.70 8.05
N ILE A 254 -5.58 -0.59 8.87
CA ILE A 254 -6.95 -0.99 8.51
C ILE A 254 -7.48 -0.12 7.36
N ILE A 255 -7.19 1.17 7.35
CA ILE A 255 -7.54 2.08 6.24
C ILE A 255 -6.82 1.66 4.95
N ALA A 256 -5.54 1.27 5.04
CA ALA A 256 -4.80 0.76 3.89
C ALA A 256 -5.42 -0.54 3.33
N ALA A 257 -5.83 -1.45 4.22
CA ALA A 257 -6.56 -2.66 3.81
C ALA A 257 -7.90 -2.31 3.14
N GLY A 258 -8.66 -1.35 3.68
CA GLY A 258 -9.88 -0.85 3.07
C GLY A 258 -9.65 -0.25 1.68
N ALA A 259 -8.55 0.51 1.49
CA ALA A 259 -8.18 1.05 0.18
C ALA A 259 -7.85 -0.07 -0.82
N GLY A 260 -7.07 -1.08 -0.40
CA GLY A 260 -6.78 -2.26 -1.23
C GLY A 260 -8.04 -3.03 -1.62
N LEU A 261 -9.00 -3.14 -0.70
CA LEU A 261 -10.28 -3.80 -0.94
C LEU A 261 -11.11 -3.06 -2.00
N VAL A 262 -11.19 -1.73 -1.94
CA VAL A 262 -11.87 -0.93 -2.99
C VAL A 262 -11.17 -1.09 -4.32
N LEU A 263 -9.83 -1.03 -4.37
CA LEU A 263 -9.06 -1.14 -5.61
C LEU A 263 -9.37 -2.47 -6.33
N SER A 264 -9.14 -3.59 -5.66
CA SER A 264 -9.31 -4.91 -6.27
C SER A 264 -10.78 -5.25 -6.54
N GLY A 265 -11.68 -4.89 -5.61
CA GLY A 265 -13.09 -5.20 -5.82
C GLY A 265 -13.74 -4.32 -6.90
N SER A 266 -13.32 -3.07 -7.06
CA SER A 266 -13.76 -2.22 -8.18
C SER A 266 -13.23 -2.75 -9.51
N GLU A 267 -11.99 -3.27 -9.55
CA GLU A 267 -11.42 -3.90 -10.74
C GLU A 267 -12.29 -5.08 -11.21
N VAL A 268 -12.63 -5.99 -10.29
CA VAL A 268 -13.51 -7.14 -10.58
C VAL A 268 -14.91 -6.68 -10.99
N GLY A 269 -15.46 -5.66 -10.32
CA GLY A 269 -16.76 -5.07 -10.68
C GLY A 269 -16.77 -4.47 -12.09
N ILE A 270 -15.70 -3.77 -12.49
CA ILE A 270 -15.54 -3.23 -13.85
C ILE A 270 -15.50 -4.34 -14.88
N VAL A 271 -14.71 -5.39 -14.63
CA VAL A 271 -14.63 -6.56 -15.52
C VAL A 271 -16.00 -7.20 -15.69
N ALA A 272 -16.69 -7.50 -14.58
CA ALA A 272 -18.02 -8.11 -14.61
C ALA A 272 -19.08 -7.25 -15.32
N ALA A 273 -19.03 -5.93 -15.14
CA ALA A 273 -19.96 -5.01 -15.80
C ALA A 273 -19.74 -4.99 -17.33
N LEU A 274 -18.49 -5.00 -17.78
CA LEU A 274 -18.16 -5.02 -19.21
C LEU A 274 -18.44 -6.38 -19.85
N GLU A 275 -18.19 -7.50 -19.14
CA GLU A 275 -18.56 -8.84 -19.59
C GLU A 275 -20.07 -8.96 -19.75
N HIS A 276 -20.85 -8.50 -18.77
CA HIS A 276 -22.32 -8.51 -18.83
C HIS A 276 -22.86 -7.68 -19.99
N ALA A 277 -22.16 -6.60 -20.36
CA ALA A 277 -22.50 -5.75 -21.49
C ALA A 277 -21.96 -6.23 -22.86
N GLY A 278 -21.15 -7.32 -22.90
CA GLY A 278 -20.47 -7.78 -24.10
C GLY A 278 -19.41 -6.82 -24.65
N ASN A 279 -18.83 -5.98 -23.81
CA ASN A 279 -17.90 -4.91 -24.17
C ASN A 279 -16.49 -5.10 -23.54
N GLU A 280 -16.04 -6.33 -23.32
CA GLU A 280 -14.78 -6.67 -22.65
C GLU A 280 -13.55 -5.99 -23.28
N GLY A 281 -13.56 -5.84 -24.63
CA GLY A 281 -12.49 -5.15 -25.34
C GLY A 281 -12.30 -3.67 -24.98
N GLN A 282 -13.27 -3.08 -24.26
CA GLN A 282 -13.23 -1.67 -23.84
C GLN A 282 -12.72 -1.48 -22.40
N LEU A 283 -12.27 -2.55 -21.73
CA LEU A 283 -11.73 -2.52 -20.37
C LEU A 283 -10.66 -1.43 -20.19
N GLY A 284 -9.77 -1.29 -21.17
CA GLY A 284 -8.72 -0.29 -21.16
C GLY A 284 -9.22 1.15 -21.03
N LEU A 285 -10.37 1.49 -21.60
CA LEU A 285 -10.96 2.83 -21.51
C LEU A 285 -11.30 3.21 -20.07
N VAL A 286 -11.93 2.29 -19.32
CA VAL A 286 -12.34 2.52 -17.93
C VAL A 286 -11.10 2.62 -17.03
N PHE A 287 -10.11 1.75 -17.23
CA PHE A 287 -8.85 1.82 -16.45
C PHE A 287 -8.06 3.10 -16.73
N VAL A 288 -8.00 3.56 -17.98
CA VAL A 288 -7.33 4.83 -18.32
C VAL A 288 -8.07 6.00 -17.66
N ALA A 289 -9.41 6.02 -17.66
CA ALA A 289 -10.18 7.04 -16.97
C ALA A 289 -9.91 7.05 -15.45
N TRP A 290 -9.93 5.89 -14.82
CA TRP A 290 -9.59 5.73 -13.39
C TRP A 290 -8.18 6.21 -13.07
N CYS A 291 -7.16 5.71 -13.79
CA CYS A 291 -5.76 6.06 -13.54
C CYS A 291 -5.48 7.54 -13.82
N ALA A 292 -6.03 8.11 -14.89
CA ALA A 292 -5.92 9.54 -15.18
C ALA A 292 -6.53 10.38 -14.06
N ALA A 293 -7.72 9.99 -13.57
CA ALA A 293 -8.34 10.62 -12.41
C ALA A 293 -7.47 10.51 -11.15
N SER A 294 -6.87 9.34 -10.89
CA SER A 294 -5.98 9.11 -9.75
C SER A 294 -4.74 10.03 -9.81
N VAL A 295 -4.14 10.18 -10.98
CA VAL A 295 -3.03 11.13 -11.21
C VAL A 295 -3.46 12.57 -10.92
N VAL A 296 -4.60 13.01 -11.46
CA VAL A 296 -5.14 14.36 -11.22
C VAL A 296 -5.44 14.56 -9.73
N GLY A 297 -6.13 13.63 -9.10
CA GLY A 297 -6.44 13.66 -7.67
C GLY A 297 -5.19 13.70 -6.80
N GLY A 298 -4.17 12.92 -7.13
CA GLY A 298 -2.86 12.97 -6.50
C GLY A 298 -2.21 14.34 -6.62
N LEU A 299 -2.15 14.91 -7.83
CA LEU A 299 -1.59 16.24 -8.06
C LEU A 299 -2.34 17.33 -7.25
N LEU A 300 -3.66 17.25 -7.20
CA LEU A 300 -4.47 18.17 -6.40
C LEU A 300 -4.18 18.01 -4.90
N TYR A 301 -4.14 16.75 -4.41
CA TYR A 301 -3.89 16.46 -3.00
C TYR A 301 -2.51 16.91 -2.52
N GLY A 302 -1.45 16.64 -3.29
CA GLY A 302 -0.09 17.06 -2.95
C GLY A 302 0.12 18.58 -2.99
N ALA A 303 -0.77 19.33 -3.68
CA ALA A 303 -0.76 20.79 -3.71
C ALA A 303 -1.62 21.43 -2.59
N LEU A 304 -2.30 20.64 -1.75
CA LEU A 304 -3.08 21.14 -0.62
C LEU A 304 -2.17 21.62 0.51
N HIS A 305 -2.54 22.73 1.16
CA HIS A 305 -1.80 23.25 2.33
C HIS A 305 -2.11 22.49 3.63
N ARG A 306 -3.27 21.83 3.71
CA ARG A 306 -3.68 21.08 4.91
C ARG A 306 -3.82 19.59 4.60
N PRO A 307 -3.30 18.70 5.48
CA PRO A 307 -3.48 17.28 5.32
C PRO A 307 -4.94 16.87 5.51
N VAL A 308 -5.48 16.08 4.58
CA VAL A 308 -6.78 15.43 4.75
C VAL A 308 -6.55 14.07 5.41
N PRO A 309 -7.32 13.71 6.45
CA PRO A 309 -7.16 12.42 7.12
C PRO A 309 -7.35 11.25 6.16
N PRO A 310 -6.51 10.20 6.23
CA PRO A 310 -6.66 9.01 5.39
C PRO A 310 -8.03 8.34 5.52
N SER A 311 -8.65 8.38 6.73
CA SER A 311 -9.98 7.84 6.97
C SER A 311 -11.08 8.56 6.19
N LEU A 312 -10.98 9.88 6.04
CA LEU A 312 -11.94 10.67 5.29
C LEU A 312 -11.76 10.45 3.78
N LEU A 313 -10.52 10.30 3.32
CA LEU A 313 -10.21 9.99 1.91
C LEU A 313 -10.73 8.60 1.53
N LEU A 314 -10.54 7.59 2.42
CA LEU A 314 -11.09 6.25 2.20
C LEU A 314 -12.62 6.26 2.18
N LEU A 315 -13.25 6.96 3.12
CA LEU A 315 -14.71 7.09 3.16
C LEU A 315 -15.25 7.73 1.87
N GLY A 316 -14.61 8.82 1.42
CA GLY A 316 -14.95 9.47 0.16
C GLY A 316 -14.78 8.56 -1.04
N MET A 317 -13.63 7.86 -1.15
CA MET A 317 -13.35 6.91 -2.22
C MET A 317 -14.39 5.79 -2.27
N ALA A 318 -14.71 5.20 -1.12
CA ALA A 318 -15.71 4.13 -1.02
C ALA A 318 -17.12 4.60 -1.40
N LEU A 319 -17.55 5.77 -0.91
CA LEU A 319 -18.86 6.34 -1.28
C LEU A 319 -18.94 6.70 -2.76
N LEU A 320 -17.85 7.25 -3.33
CA LEU A 320 -17.78 7.61 -4.74
C LEU A 320 -17.62 6.42 -5.69
N THR A 321 -17.40 5.20 -5.15
CA THR A 321 -17.50 3.95 -5.93
C THR A 321 -18.93 3.51 -6.16
N LEU A 322 -19.90 3.90 -5.30
CA LEU A 322 -21.30 3.52 -5.44
C LEU A 322 -21.95 3.95 -6.78
N PRO A 323 -21.69 5.14 -7.33
CA PRO A 323 -22.25 5.54 -8.63
C PRO A 323 -21.93 4.57 -9.78
N MET A 324 -20.80 3.86 -9.72
CA MET A 324 -20.40 2.87 -10.74
C MET A 324 -21.40 1.72 -10.86
N ALA A 325 -22.15 1.43 -9.78
CA ALA A 325 -23.21 0.43 -9.76
C ALA A 325 -24.40 0.75 -10.69
N PHE A 326 -24.54 2.00 -11.11
CA PHE A 326 -25.64 2.49 -11.97
C PHE A 326 -25.18 2.72 -13.42
N ALA A 327 -24.01 2.21 -13.80
CA ALA A 327 -23.50 2.38 -15.16
C ALA A 327 -24.24 1.48 -16.16
N ASP A 328 -24.79 2.09 -17.22
CA ASP A 328 -25.54 1.40 -18.28
C ASP A 328 -24.69 1.14 -19.54
N SER A 329 -23.51 1.71 -19.62
CA SER A 329 -22.60 1.61 -20.76
C SER A 329 -21.15 1.75 -20.33
N THR A 330 -20.21 1.34 -21.19
CA THR A 330 -18.77 1.52 -20.95
C THR A 330 -18.40 2.98 -20.70
N LEU A 331 -19.00 3.90 -21.46
CA LEU A 331 -18.72 5.33 -21.30
C LEU A 331 -19.24 5.85 -19.95
N SER A 332 -20.48 5.48 -19.55
CA SER A 332 -21.01 5.85 -18.24
C SER A 332 -20.17 5.25 -17.12
N LEU A 333 -19.72 4.00 -17.24
CA LEU A 333 -18.84 3.36 -16.27
C LEU A 333 -17.49 4.09 -16.17
N ALA A 334 -16.88 4.47 -17.29
CA ALA A 334 -15.65 5.25 -17.32
C ALA A 334 -15.82 6.62 -16.65
N VAL A 335 -16.91 7.34 -16.94
CA VAL A 335 -17.18 8.64 -16.31
C VAL A 335 -17.46 8.51 -14.82
N LEU A 336 -18.27 7.52 -14.41
CA LEU A 336 -18.63 7.28 -13.01
C LEU A 336 -17.45 6.73 -12.19
N SER A 337 -16.42 6.18 -12.82
CA SER A 337 -15.18 5.77 -12.14
C SER A 337 -14.27 6.95 -11.77
N ILE A 338 -14.38 8.10 -12.45
CA ILE A 338 -13.54 9.28 -12.24
C ILE A 338 -13.57 9.77 -10.78
N PRO A 339 -14.73 9.97 -10.12
CA PRO A 339 -14.76 10.48 -8.76
C PRO A 339 -14.06 9.59 -7.73
N ALA A 340 -14.21 8.26 -7.84
CA ALA A 340 -13.51 7.32 -6.99
C ALA A 340 -12.01 7.30 -7.31
N GLY A 341 -11.63 7.29 -8.58
CA GLY A 341 -10.26 7.36 -9.05
C GLY A 341 -9.52 8.59 -8.53
N LEU A 342 -10.16 9.77 -8.50
CA LEU A 342 -9.58 11.01 -7.95
C LEU A 342 -9.08 10.86 -6.49
N LEU A 343 -9.62 9.94 -5.71
CA LEU A 343 -9.22 9.73 -4.32
C LEU A 343 -8.23 8.56 -4.13
N CYS A 344 -7.92 7.79 -5.17
CA CYS A 344 -7.04 6.62 -5.09
C CYS A 344 -5.62 7.02 -4.65
N ALA A 345 -4.88 7.80 -5.43
CA ALA A 345 -3.54 8.27 -5.06
C ALA A 345 -3.52 9.08 -3.75
N PRO A 346 -4.49 9.98 -3.47
CA PRO A 346 -4.60 10.66 -2.19
C PRO A 346 -4.68 9.74 -0.98
N VAL A 347 -5.53 8.71 -0.97
CA VAL A 347 -5.68 7.82 0.18
C VAL A 347 -4.39 7.02 0.45
N LEU A 348 -3.75 6.52 -0.60
CA LEU A 348 -2.50 5.77 -0.49
C LEU A 348 -1.34 6.66 -0.01
N SER A 349 -1.27 7.89 -0.52
CA SER A 349 -0.28 8.89 -0.13
C SER A 349 -0.46 9.30 1.34
N ALA A 350 -1.68 9.70 1.73
CA ALA A 350 -1.99 10.11 3.09
C ALA A 350 -1.75 9.01 4.13
N ALA A 351 -2.09 7.76 3.80
CA ALA A 351 -1.85 6.64 4.69
C ALA A 351 -0.35 6.36 4.86
N SER A 352 0.44 6.38 3.76
CA SER A 352 1.89 6.20 3.82
C SER A 352 2.60 7.33 4.58
N GLU A 353 2.21 8.60 4.34
CA GLU A 353 2.70 9.77 5.07
C GLU A 353 2.44 9.60 6.57
N LYS A 354 1.22 9.18 6.93
CA LYS A 354 0.83 9.01 8.34
C LYS A 354 1.61 7.90 9.04
N VAL A 355 1.93 6.79 8.35
CA VAL A 355 2.81 5.74 8.89
C VAL A 355 4.19 6.32 9.16
N ALA A 356 4.76 7.09 8.22
CA ALA A 356 6.08 7.71 8.38
C ALA A 356 6.14 8.70 9.54
N ASP A 357 5.02 9.39 9.84
CA ASP A 357 4.92 10.34 10.94
C ASP A 357 4.72 9.68 12.32
N LEU A 358 4.05 8.54 12.37
CA LEU A 358 3.69 7.85 13.62
C LEU A 358 4.80 6.96 14.15
N VAL A 359 5.82 6.63 13.34
CA VAL A 359 6.83 5.65 13.70
C VAL A 359 8.23 6.26 13.62
N ALA A 360 9.05 6.01 14.64
CA ALA A 360 10.44 6.41 14.66
C ALA A 360 11.25 5.77 13.53
N GLU A 361 12.32 6.41 13.09
CA GLU A 361 13.10 6.01 11.91
C GLU A 361 13.69 4.62 12.01
N ASP A 362 14.09 4.19 13.21
CA ASP A 362 14.67 2.87 13.49
C ASP A 362 13.68 1.71 13.29
N ARG A 363 12.38 1.98 13.20
CA ARG A 363 11.28 1.02 12.99
C ARG A 363 10.43 1.31 11.76
N ARG A 364 10.77 2.33 10.99
CA ARG A 364 9.96 2.80 9.86
C ARG A 364 9.88 1.78 8.73
N GLY A 365 10.95 1.02 8.48
CA GLY A 365 10.96 -0.06 7.47
C GLY A 365 10.02 -1.19 7.85
N GLU A 366 10.03 -1.64 9.11
CA GLU A 366 9.10 -2.65 9.63
C GLU A 366 7.65 -2.16 9.52
N ALA A 367 7.38 -0.91 9.93
CA ALA A 367 6.05 -0.31 9.86
C ALA A 367 5.54 -0.16 8.41
N MET A 368 6.40 0.23 7.47
CA MET A 368 6.07 0.28 6.04
C MET A 368 5.83 -1.12 5.46
N GLY A 369 6.53 -2.14 5.96
CA GLY A 369 6.27 -3.54 5.65
C GLY A 369 4.86 -3.96 6.10
N TRP A 370 4.47 -3.67 7.33
CA TRP A 370 3.12 -3.93 7.84
C TRP A 370 2.03 -3.16 7.09
N TYR A 371 2.30 -1.90 6.72
CA TYR A 371 1.43 -1.12 5.85
C TYR A 371 1.23 -1.81 4.49
N GLY A 372 2.33 -2.28 3.88
CA GLY A 372 2.28 -3.03 2.63
C GLY A 372 1.48 -4.32 2.77
N SER A 373 1.67 -5.08 3.87
CA SER A 373 0.91 -6.29 4.16
C SER A 373 -0.58 -6.01 4.31
N ALA A 374 -0.96 -4.93 5.01
CA ALA A 374 -2.35 -4.55 5.20
C ALA A 374 -3.01 -4.18 3.86
N LEU A 375 -2.34 -3.37 3.04
CA LEU A 375 -2.81 -3.01 1.69
C LEU A 375 -2.99 -4.25 0.82
N THR A 376 -1.97 -5.12 0.78
CA THR A 376 -1.98 -6.37 0.01
C THR A 376 -3.07 -7.33 0.47
N SER A 377 -3.33 -7.42 1.79
CA SER A 377 -4.43 -8.21 2.34
C SER A 377 -5.78 -7.66 1.90
N GLY A 378 -5.94 -6.34 1.86
CA GLY A 378 -7.13 -5.70 1.32
C GLY A 378 -7.36 -6.01 -0.16
N VAL A 379 -6.30 -5.93 -0.97
CA VAL A 379 -6.34 -6.33 -2.40
C VAL A 379 -6.75 -7.80 -2.53
N ALA A 380 -6.18 -8.70 -1.73
CA ALA A 380 -6.51 -10.12 -1.76
C ALA A 380 -7.96 -10.41 -1.37
N LEU A 381 -8.55 -9.62 -0.49
CA LEU A 381 -9.94 -9.77 -0.04
C LEU A 381 -10.95 -9.07 -0.95
N GLY A 382 -10.52 -8.06 -1.70
CA GLY A 382 -11.43 -7.24 -2.52
C GLY A 382 -12.14 -8.04 -3.61
N ALA A 383 -11.40 -8.87 -4.35
CA ALA A 383 -11.95 -9.71 -5.41
C ALA A 383 -12.98 -10.73 -4.88
N PRO A 384 -12.72 -11.53 -3.82
CA PRO A 384 -13.71 -12.44 -3.25
C PRO A 384 -14.94 -11.72 -2.68
N VAL A 385 -14.76 -10.58 -2.00
CA VAL A 385 -15.87 -9.80 -1.42
C VAL A 385 -16.78 -9.25 -2.53
N ALA A 386 -16.20 -8.73 -3.59
CA ALA A 386 -16.97 -8.28 -4.75
C ALA A 386 -17.64 -9.46 -5.47
N GLY A 387 -16.88 -10.55 -5.74
CA GLY A 387 -17.33 -11.70 -6.50
C GLY A 387 -18.56 -12.36 -5.90
N VAL A 388 -18.61 -12.60 -4.59
CA VAL A 388 -19.77 -13.19 -3.92
C VAL A 388 -21.05 -12.40 -4.16
N LEU A 389 -20.98 -11.05 -4.17
CA LEU A 389 -22.15 -10.23 -4.44
C LEU A 389 -22.44 -10.10 -5.94
N ILE A 390 -21.43 -10.14 -6.79
CA ILE A 390 -21.62 -10.18 -8.27
C ILE A 390 -22.37 -11.44 -8.67
N ASP A 391 -21.99 -12.62 -8.13
CA ASP A 391 -22.64 -13.89 -8.40
C ASP A 391 -24.10 -13.90 -7.94
N ALA A 392 -24.40 -13.24 -6.83
CA ALA A 392 -25.75 -13.20 -6.26
C ALA A 392 -26.67 -12.15 -6.92
N THR A 393 -26.14 -11.03 -7.37
CA THR A 393 -26.94 -9.85 -7.72
C THR A 393 -26.56 -9.18 -9.03
N GLY A 394 -25.46 -9.61 -9.67
CA GLY A 394 -24.90 -9.00 -10.85
C GLY A 394 -23.82 -7.94 -10.54
N PRO A 395 -23.28 -7.27 -11.58
CA PRO A 395 -22.10 -6.41 -11.46
C PRO A 395 -22.22 -5.27 -10.43
N TRP A 396 -23.44 -4.73 -10.24
CA TRP A 396 -23.70 -3.65 -9.27
C TRP A 396 -23.43 -4.09 -7.82
N GLY A 397 -23.60 -5.39 -7.52
CA GLY A 397 -23.31 -5.96 -6.20
C GLY A 397 -21.83 -5.87 -5.82
N GLY A 398 -20.93 -6.00 -6.78
CA GLY A 398 -19.49 -5.88 -6.55
C GLY A 398 -19.10 -4.50 -6.05
N PHE A 399 -19.56 -3.43 -6.72
CA PHE A 399 -19.28 -2.06 -6.32
C PHE A 399 -19.88 -1.74 -4.96
N THR A 400 -21.13 -2.16 -4.71
CA THR A 400 -21.81 -1.91 -3.43
C THR A 400 -21.14 -2.64 -2.26
N ALA A 401 -20.71 -3.89 -2.46
CA ALA A 401 -20.03 -4.67 -1.43
C ALA A 401 -18.79 -3.95 -0.90
N VAL A 402 -17.88 -3.61 -1.82
CA VAL A 402 -16.61 -2.99 -1.43
C VAL A 402 -16.81 -1.56 -0.91
N ALA A 403 -17.79 -0.83 -1.46
CA ALA A 403 -18.13 0.49 -0.99
C ALA A 403 -18.66 0.48 0.45
N VAL A 404 -19.57 -0.44 0.78
CA VAL A 404 -20.14 -0.56 2.14
C VAL A 404 -19.06 -0.93 3.14
N VAL A 405 -18.29 -2.00 2.88
CA VAL A 405 -17.24 -2.47 3.80
C VAL A 405 -16.20 -1.37 4.05
N SER A 406 -15.72 -0.72 2.99
CA SER A 406 -14.69 0.31 3.12
C SER A 406 -15.24 1.62 3.70
N SER A 407 -16.52 1.95 3.49
CA SER A 407 -17.17 3.07 4.15
C SER A 407 -17.27 2.86 5.66
N VAL A 408 -17.60 1.65 6.11
CA VAL A 408 -17.61 1.30 7.54
C VAL A 408 -16.21 1.46 8.13
N ILE A 409 -15.18 0.97 7.43
CA ILE A 409 -13.76 1.13 7.86
C ILE A 409 -13.39 2.62 7.95
N GLY A 410 -13.70 3.41 6.92
CA GLY A 410 -13.40 4.83 6.89
C GLY A 410 -14.11 5.62 7.98
N ALA A 411 -15.41 5.37 8.17
CA ALA A 411 -16.22 5.99 9.21
C ALA A 411 -15.75 5.63 10.62
N ALA A 412 -15.46 4.35 10.88
CA ALA A 412 -14.93 3.88 12.15
C ALA A 412 -13.55 4.51 12.46
N GLY A 413 -12.65 4.60 11.47
CA GLY A 413 -11.36 5.25 11.61
C GLY A 413 -11.47 6.75 11.90
N PHE A 414 -12.44 7.42 11.25
CA PHE A 414 -12.73 8.84 11.51
C PHE A 414 -13.30 9.07 12.92
N ALA A 415 -14.27 8.24 13.34
CA ALA A 415 -14.87 8.31 14.68
C ALA A 415 -13.82 8.05 15.78
N ALA A 416 -12.97 7.05 15.63
CA ALA A 416 -11.90 6.73 16.58
C ALA A 416 -10.92 7.89 16.77
N ARG A 417 -10.59 8.61 15.69
CA ARG A 417 -9.75 9.80 15.75
C ARG A 417 -10.38 10.91 16.57
N ASN A 418 -11.67 11.18 16.35
CA ASN A 418 -12.40 12.26 17.01
C ASN A 418 -12.63 11.97 18.51
N LEU A 419 -12.79 10.71 18.88
CA LEU A 419 -12.89 10.28 20.27
C LEU A 419 -11.56 10.43 21.02
N GLY A 420 -10.42 10.16 20.35
CA GLY A 420 -9.08 10.34 20.92
C GLY A 420 -8.63 11.79 21.04
N SER A 421 -9.28 12.73 20.34
CA SER A 421 -8.96 14.16 20.37
C SER A 421 -9.82 15.00 21.31
N ARG A 422 -10.76 14.39 22.07
CA ARG A 422 -11.53 15.12 23.11
C ARG A 422 -10.60 15.41 24.28
N PRO A 423 -10.31 16.70 24.59
CA PRO A 423 -9.48 17.02 25.74
C PRO A 423 -10.19 16.62 27.04
N ALA A 424 -9.41 16.14 28.02
CA ALA A 424 -9.86 15.79 29.38
C ALA A 424 -10.38 17.01 30.20
N THR A 425 -10.55 18.15 29.54
CA THR A 425 -10.95 19.43 30.14
C THR A 425 -12.41 19.51 30.56
N ALA A 426 -13.27 18.58 30.11
CA ALA A 426 -14.68 18.62 30.50
C ALA A 426 -14.95 17.95 31.87
N GLU A 427 -14.07 17.08 32.33
CA GLU A 427 -14.23 16.37 33.59
C GLU A 427 -13.62 17.15 34.78
N SER A 428 -12.51 17.86 34.53
CA SER A 428 -11.90 18.76 35.53
C SER A 428 -12.74 20.00 35.83
N ALA A 429 -13.48 20.51 34.84
CA ALA A 429 -14.41 21.65 35.08
C ALA A 429 -15.64 21.25 35.91
N ARG A 430 -16.11 19.99 35.80
CA ARG A 430 -17.21 19.46 36.64
C ARG A 430 -16.77 19.10 38.06
N ALA A 431 -15.51 18.76 38.27
CA ALA A 431 -14.97 18.52 39.61
C ALA A 431 -14.72 19.78 40.38
N ALA A 432 -14.38 20.90 39.71
CA ALA A 432 -14.14 22.21 40.35
C ALA A 432 -15.44 22.97 40.67
N SER A 433 -16.61 22.55 40.21
CA SER A 433 -17.90 23.23 40.45
C SER A 433 -18.78 22.58 41.52
N ARG A 434 -18.26 21.62 42.35
CA ARG A 434 -19.00 21.10 43.51
C ARG A 434 -18.71 22.02 44.72
N PRO A 435 -19.71 22.78 45.24
CA PRO A 435 -19.56 23.52 46.46
C PRO A 435 -19.42 22.59 47.67
N HIS A 436 -18.56 22.91 48.62
CA HIS A 436 -18.38 22.25 49.90
C HIS A 436 -19.62 22.46 50.78
#